data_e1568cbacd1850f707c768954f80f55f
#
_entry.id   e1568cbacd1850f707c768954f80f55f
#
_cell.length_a   1.000
_cell.length_b   1.000
_cell.length_c   1.000
_cell.angle_alpha   90.00
_cell.angle_beta   90.00
_cell.angle_gamma   90.00
#
_symmetry.space_group_name_H-M   'P 1'
#
loop_
_entity.id
_entity.type
_entity.pdbx_description
1 polymer ?
#
loop_
_entity_poly.entity_id
_entity_poly.type
_entity_poly.pdbx_seq_one_letter_code
_entity_poly.pdbx_strand_id
1 'polypeptide(L)'
;MIRIAICGLHIESSTFTPYMSTAADFAQRRGQTLLERYPWITESPIPGIDQVPRAIAGEEWDVPTKRPWNHDVEWVPILHCSALPGGPVERLTYEKWRAEICDGLAKAGHVDGIFFDIHGAMSVPGYDDVEGDLISAIRDVVGPEPMVGASMDLHGNVSEKKLFAGCDLLTCYRMAPHEDAWVSRERAARTLCERLRSGKGKPIKAMVTVPILLPGEKTSTRLEPAASLYGMVPEVAAHDGVIDVGVWIGFAWADQPRCTAAVVGFGDDENRVRDGVSEIAQFFWKVRREFVFVAPTDGIEEAVDRAVASSRRPFVISDSGDNPGAGGADDVTIALSVLLTHPEITGGELSAIYASIYDPQVVKRADKAGVGGMVEVDLGGHVDTRKPGPVHLSARCVASLTILAACVRQCWESGGLASS
;
A
#
# COMPACT_ATOMS: atom_id res chain seq x y z
N MET A 1 1.56 -19.62 27.03
CA MET A 1 2.20 -19.11 25.79
C MET A 1 1.09 -18.95 24.77
N ILE A 2 0.95 -17.79 24.19
CA ILE A 2 -0.07 -17.47 23.18
C ILE A 2 0.49 -17.88 21.81
N ARG A 3 -0.28 -18.63 21.00
CA ARG A 3 0.13 -19.06 19.67
C ARG A 3 -0.58 -18.25 18.60
N ILE A 4 0.18 -17.51 17.79
CA ILE A 4 -0.36 -16.64 16.75
C ILE A 4 0.21 -17.03 15.39
N ALA A 5 -0.66 -17.42 14.46
CA ALA A 5 -0.26 -17.66 13.08
C ALA A 5 -0.07 -16.35 12.33
N ILE A 6 0.93 -16.30 11.43
CA ILE A 6 1.17 -15.16 10.55
C ILE A 6 0.90 -15.59 9.12
N CYS A 7 -0.01 -14.88 8.44
CA CYS A 7 -0.25 -15.04 7.02
C CYS A 7 -0.76 -13.76 6.38
N GLY A 8 -0.66 -13.66 5.06
CA GLY A 8 -1.26 -12.55 4.32
C GLY A 8 -0.75 -12.44 2.89
N LEU A 9 -1.49 -11.66 2.10
CA LEU A 9 -1.16 -11.31 0.73
C LEU A 9 -1.23 -9.78 0.61
N HIS A 10 -0.15 -9.16 0.18
CA HIS A 10 0.01 -7.71 0.25
C HIS A 10 0.40 -7.13 -1.11
N ILE A 11 -0.57 -6.57 -1.81
CA ILE A 11 -0.42 -5.79 -3.04
C ILE A 11 -1.64 -4.89 -3.19
N GLU A 12 -1.46 -3.71 -3.76
CA GLU A 12 -2.57 -2.98 -4.40
C GLU A 12 -2.52 -3.22 -5.91
N SER A 13 -3.64 -3.63 -6.47
CA SER A 13 -3.75 -4.08 -7.85
C SER A 13 -4.74 -3.24 -8.62
N SER A 14 -4.24 -2.47 -9.60
CA SER A 14 -5.11 -1.73 -10.51
C SER A 14 -5.75 -2.66 -11.53
N THR A 15 -7.08 -2.60 -11.68
CA THR A 15 -7.79 -3.33 -12.74
C THR A 15 -7.68 -2.66 -14.11
N PHE A 16 -7.13 -1.44 -14.17
CA PHE A 16 -6.90 -0.68 -15.41
C PHE A 16 -5.54 -0.93 -16.03
N THR A 17 -4.66 -1.60 -15.29
CA THR A 17 -3.32 -1.99 -15.74
C THR A 17 -3.41 -3.04 -16.87
N PRO A 18 -2.62 -2.90 -17.94
CA PRO A 18 -2.70 -3.77 -19.10
C PRO A 18 -1.98 -5.12 -18.94
N TYR A 19 -1.38 -5.39 -17.79
CA TYR A 19 -0.65 -6.61 -17.50
C TYR A 19 -1.16 -7.28 -16.21
N MET A 20 -0.77 -8.54 -16.01
CA MET A 20 -1.07 -9.31 -14.81
C MET A 20 0.16 -9.40 -13.92
N SER A 21 -0.04 -9.29 -12.60
CA SER A 21 1.00 -9.61 -11.62
C SER A 21 1.09 -11.12 -11.42
N THR A 22 2.31 -11.65 -11.48
CA THR A 22 2.63 -13.08 -11.40
C THR A 22 3.30 -13.43 -10.07
N ALA A 23 3.49 -14.71 -9.80
CA ALA A 23 4.23 -15.16 -8.61
C ALA A 23 5.68 -14.65 -8.55
N ALA A 24 6.28 -14.31 -9.70
CA ALA A 24 7.65 -13.81 -9.79
C ALA A 24 7.79 -12.36 -9.30
N ASP A 25 6.70 -11.59 -9.31
CA ASP A 25 6.67 -10.20 -8.87
C ASP A 25 6.61 -10.08 -7.33
N PHE A 26 6.37 -11.19 -6.63
CA PHE A 26 6.18 -11.21 -5.19
C PHE A 26 7.40 -11.74 -4.43
N ALA A 27 7.75 -11.03 -3.37
CA ALA A 27 8.59 -11.58 -2.31
C ALA A 27 7.75 -12.54 -1.46
N GLN A 28 7.96 -13.85 -1.67
CA GLN A 28 7.25 -14.91 -0.95
C GLN A 28 8.07 -15.33 0.26
N ARG A 29 7.52 -15.23 1.47
CA ARG A 29 8.21 -15.53 2.73
C ARG A 29 7.51 -16.64 3.49
N ARG A 30 8.30 -17.59 4.01
CA ARG A 30 7.87 -18.75 4.78
C ARG A 30 8.84 -19.03 5.91
N GLY A 31 8.41 -19.73 6.94
CA GLY A 31 9.30 -20.14 8.03
C GLY A 31 10.10 -18.96 8.60
N GLN A 32 11.40 -19.14 8.76
CA GLN A 32 12.28 -18.15 9.36
C GLN A 32 12.30 -16.81 8.60
N THR A 33 12.28 -16.84 7.26
CA THR A 33 12.30 -15.62 6.45
C THR A 33 11.01 -14.78 6.60
N LEU A 34 9.91 -15.40 7.01
CA LEU A 34 8.68 -14.68 7.36
C LEU A 34 8.80 -14.03 8.74
N LEU A 35 9.37 -14.71 9.71
CA LEU A 35 9.59 -14.15 11.05
C LEU A 35 10.57 -12.97 11.02
N GLU A 36 11.61 -13.05 10.19
CA GLU A 36 12.61 -11.99 10.01
C GLU A 36 12.03 -10.68 9.41
N ARG A 37 10.85 -10.74 8.83
CA ARG A 37 10.16 -9.55 8.32
C ARG A 37 9.75 -8.57 9.42
N TYR A 38 9.47 -9.05 10.64
CA TYR A 38 8.81 -8.26 11.67
C TYR A 38 9.77 -7.80 12.78
N PRO A 39 9.88 -6.46 12.98
CA PRO A 39 10.79 -5.88 13.95
C PRO A 39 10.59 -6.36 15.39
N TRP A 40 9.34 -6.61 15.78
CA TRP A 40 9.06 -7.11 17.14
C TRP A 40 9.45 -8.57 17.38
N ILE A 41 9.65 -9.35 16.32
CA ILE A 41 10.12 -10.74 16.40
C ILE A 41 11.66 -10.76 16.39
N THR A 42 12.27 -9.91 15.56
CA THR A 42 13.75 -9.81 15.44
C THR A 42 14.39 -8.90 16.48
N GLU A 43 13.61 -8.29 17.35
CA GLU A 43 14.05 -7.31 18.34
C GLU A 43 14.82 -6.13 17.71
N SER A 44 14.42 -5.70 16.51
CA SER A 44 15.01 -4.57 15.79
C SER A 44 14.18 -3.28 15.96
N PRO A 45 14.76 -2.10 15.69
CA PRO A 45 14.01 -0.84 15.66
C PRO A 45 12.87 -0.89 14.65
N ILE A 46 11.81 -0.09 14.88
CA ILE A 46 10.74 0.09 13.89
C ILE A 46 11.31 0.91 12.73
N PRO A 47 11.28 0.41 11.48
CA PRO A 47 11.77 1.15 10.34
C PRO A 47 11.00 2.47 10.16
N GLY A 48 11.72 3.58 9.97
CA GLY A 48 11.14 4.89 9.70
C GLY A 48 10.43 5.57 10.88
N ILE A 49 10.57 5.06 12.10
CA ILE A 49 9.90 5.62 13.29
C ILE A 49 10.20 7.11 13.51
N ASP A 50 11.40 7.55 13.15
CA ASP A 50 11.87 8.93 13.25
C ASP A 50 11.14 9.89 12.29
N GLN A 51 10.48 9.37 11.27
CA GLN A 51 9.68 10.12 10.30
C GLN A 51 8.22 10.25 10.73
N VAL A 52 7.77 9.45 11.70
CA VAL A 52 6.38 9.42 12.16
C VAL A 52 6.20 10.41 13.31
N PRO A 53 5.26 11.38 13.23
CA PRO A 53 4.96 12.24 14.36
C PRO A 53 4.54 11.47 15.61
N ARG A 54 5.03 11.88 16.78
CA ARG A 54 4.76 11.20 18.05
C ARG A 54 3.26 11.02 18.32
N ALA A 55 2.44 12.00 17.94
CA ALA A 55 0.99 11.92 18.07
C ALA A 55 0.35 10.78 17.25
N ILE A 56 0.99 10.38 16.15
CA ILE A 56 0.54 9.27 15.30
C ILE A 56 1.14 7.95 15.75
N ALA A 57 2.43 7.95 16.09
CA ALA A 57 3.14 6.76 16.59
C ALA A 57 2.63 6.34 17.97
N GLY A 58 2.18 7.31 18.78
CA GLY A 58 1.70 7.01 20.13
C GLY A 58 2.79 6.37 20.98
N GLU A 59 2.46 5.26 21.62
CA GLU A 59 3.39 4.52 22.46
C GLU A 59 4.52 3.85 21.67
N GLU A 60 4.34 3.58 20.39
CA GLU A 60 5.37 2.96 19.53
C GLU A 60 6.58 3.87 19.31
N TRP A 61 6.46 5.19 19.53
CA TRP A 61 7.57 6.14 19.37
C TRP A 61 8.79 5.80 20.23
N ASP A 62 8.56 5.42 21.47
CA ASP A 62 9.60 5.13 22.46
C ASP A 62 9.75 3.62 22.73
N VAL A 63 9.25 2.76 21.84
CA VAL A 63 9.28 1.31 22.03
C VAL A 63 10.71 0.80 21.97
N PRO A 64 11.18 0.09 23.00
CA PRO A 64 12.50 -0.55 22.97
C PRO A 64 12.52 -1.66 21.91
N THR A 65 13.71 -1.97 21.40
CA THR A 65 13.87 -3.07 20.42
C THR A 65 13.34 -4.40 20.96
N LYS A 66 13.49 -4.63 22.25
CA LYS A 66 12.89 -5.77 22.94
C LYS A 66 11.50 -5.39 23.45
N ARG A 67 10.46 -5.96 22.85
CA ARG A 67 9.05 -5.66 23.15
C ARG A 67 8.55 -6.50 24.33
N PRO A 68 8.20 -5.89 25.49
CA PRO A 68 7.68 -6.65 26.63
C PRO A 68 6.40 -7.42 26.31
N TRP A 69 5.56 -6.87 25.42
CA TRP A 69 4.28 -7.50 25.02
C TRP A 69 4.48 -8.77 24.16
N ASN A 70 5.68 -9.01 23.63
CA ASN A 70 5.98 -10.14 22.75
C ASN A 70 6.59 -11.36 23.49
N HIS A 71 6.90 -11.25 24.77
CA HIS A 71 7.72 -12.23 25.51
C HIS A 71 7.12 -13.63 25.66
N ASP A 72 5.81 -13.76 25.59
CA ASP A 72 5.05 -15.02 25.80
C ASP A 72 4.31 -15.48 24.53
N VAL A 73 4.72 -14.98 23.35
CA VAL A 73 4.08 -15.27 22.07
C VAL A 73 4.93 -16.25 21.25
N GLU A 74 4.30 -17.34 20.80
CA GLU A 74 4.81 -18.23 19.77
C GLU A 74 4.23 -17.79 18.41
N TRP A 75 5.08 -17.22 17.56
CA TRP A 75 4.71 -16.85 16.20
C TRP A 75 4.84 -18.06 15.26
N VAL A 76 3.74 -18.46 14.64
CA VAL A 76 3.67 -19.60 13.72
C VAL A 76 3.65 -19.08 12.28
N PRO A 77 4.79 -19.10 11.56
CA PRO A 77 4.87 -18.58 10.21
C PRO A 77 4.17 -19.51 9.21
N ILE A 78 3.19 -18.99 8.48
CA ILE A 78 2.48 -19.75 7.43
C ILE A 78 3.00 -19.31 6.06
N LEU A 79 2.49 -18.21 5.52
CA LEU A 79 2.88 -17.64 4.24
C LEU A 79 2.57 -16.14 4.22
N HIS A 80 3.52 -15.35 3.75
CA HIS A 80 3.27 -13.96 3.37
C HIS A 80 3.87 -13.67 2.00
N CYS A 81 3.05 -13.16 1.09
CA CYS A 81 3.50 -12.72 -0.23
C CYS A 81 3.27 -11.22 -0.36
N SER A 82 4.30 -10.47 -0.73
CA SER A 82 4.20 -9.02 -0.93
C SER A 82 4.84 -8.59 -2.24
N ALA A 83 4.19 -7.68 -2.94
CA ALA A 83 4.70 -7.05 -4.16
C ALA A 83 4.51 -5.54 -4.09
N LEU A 84 5.20 -4.83 -4.99
CA LEU A 84 4.89 -3.44 -5.32
C LEU A 84 3.52 -3.37 -6.01
N PRO A 85 2.90 -2.19 -6.09
CA PRO A 85 1.67 -2.00 -6.86
C PRO A 85 1.81 -2.53 -8.29
N GLY A 86 0.72 -3.07 -8.83
CA GLY A 86 0.76 -3.70 -10.16
C GLY A 86 -0.63 -3.95 -10.74
N GLY A 87 -0.68 -4.81 -11.74
CA GLY A 87 -1.92 -5.31 -12.32
C GLY A 87 -2.61 -6.36 -11.46
N PRO A 88 -3.79 -6.84 -11.86
CA PRO A 88 -4.48 -7.92 -11.19
C PRO A 88 -3.58 -9.16 -11.08
N VAL A 89 -3.65 -9.85 -9.96
CA VAL A 89 -2.85 -11.06 -9.74
C VAL A 89 -3.46 -12.22 -10.51
N GLU A 90 -2.61 -13.02 -11.14
CA GLU A 90 -3.06 -14.23 -11.83
C GLU A 90 -3.88 -15.13 -10.92
N ARG A 91 -5.04 -15.58 -11.40
CA ARG A 91 -5.98 -16.37 -10.62
C ARG A 91 -5.36 -17.65 -10.05
N LEU A 92 -4.62 -18.40 -10.85
CA LEU A 92 -3.98 -19.64 -10.40
C LEU A 92 -2.90 -19.39 -9.32
N THR A 93 -2.21 -18.26 -9.41
CA THR A 93 -1.24 -17.83 -8.41
C THR A 93 -1.93 -17.54 -7.07
N TYR A 94 -3.03 -16.80 -7.08
CA TYR A 94 -3.82 -16.54 -5.88
C TYR A 94 -4.40 -17.81 -5.27
N GLU A 95 -5.06 -18.65 -6.08
CA GLU A 95 -5.68 -19.89 -5.62
C GLU A 95 -4.65 -20.84 -4.97
N LYS A 96 -3.44 -20.90 -5.53
CA LYS A 96 -2.32 -21.66 -4.95
C LYS A 96 -1.90 -21.13 -3.59
N TRP A 97 -1.74 -19.81 -3.44
CA TRP A 97 -1.38 -19.22 -2.16
C TRP A 97 -2.48 -19.34 -1.12
N ARG A 98 -3.75 -19.18 -1.53
CA ARG A 98 -4.90 -19.41 -0.65
C ARG A 98 -4.89 -20.85 -0.12
N ALA A 99 -4.70 -21.83 -0.98
CA ALA A 99 -4.61 -23.23 -0.59
C ALA A 99 -3.43 -23.48 0.36
N GLU A 100 -2.24 -22.90 0.06
CA GLU A 100 -1.06 -23.03 0.92
C GLU A 100 -1.27 -22.42 2.32
N ILE A 101 -1.94 -21.27 2.41
CA ILE A 101 -2.30 -20.66 3.69
C ILE A 101 -3.26 -21.57 4.47
N CYS A 102 -4.31 -22.06 3.84
CA CYS A 102 -5.28 -22.97 4.46
C CYS A 102 -4.63 -24.27 4.95
N ASP A 103 -3.82 -24.91 4.11
CA ASP A 103 -3.09 -26.14 4.45
C ASP A 103 -2.08 -25.90 5.58
N GLY A 104 -1.40 -24.76 5.56
CA GLY A 104 -0.47 -24.35 6.60
C GLY A 104 -1.15 -24.16 7.95
N LEU A 105 -2.30 -23.50 7.99
CA LEU A 105 -3.11 -23.32 9.19
C LEU A 105 -3.65 -24.66 9.72
N ALA A 106 -4.14 -25.53 8.84
CA ALA A 106 -4.58 -26.85 9.23
C ALA A 106 -3.46 -27.69 9.87
N LYS A 107 -2.24 -27.63 9.32
CA LYS A 107 -1.04 -28.29 9.85
C LYS A 107 -0.54 -27.68 11.15
N ALA A 108 -0.68 -26.36 11.33
CA ALA A 108 -0.31 -25.68 12.56
C ALA A 108 -1.16 -26.14 13.76
N GLY A 109 -2.36 -26.64 13.51
CA GLY A 109 -3.30 -27.07 14.56
C GLY A 109 -3.87 -25.88 15.32
N HIS A 110 -3.99 -26.02 16.64
CA HIS A 110 -4.56 -24.96 17.47
C HIS A 110 -3.68 -23.70 17.45
N VAL A 111 -4.32 -22.55 17.18
CA VAL A 111 -3.77 -21.21 17.37
C VAL A 111 -4.78 -20.35 18.11
N ASP A 112 -4.30 -19.45 18.98
CA ASP A 112 -5.15 -18.53 19.72
C ASP A 112 -5.55 -17.32 18.85
N GLY A 113 -4.67 -16.95 17.92
CA GLY A 113 -4.89 -15.83 17.01
C GLY A 113 -4.23 -15.97 15.67
N ILE A 114 -4.62 -15.10 14.75
CA ILE A 114 -4.03 -14.95 13.42
C ILE A 114 -3.70 -13.48 13.22
N PHE A 115 -2.43 -13.19 12.96
CA PHE A 115 -1.98 -11.91 12.45
C PHE A 115 -2.09 -11.94 10.92
N PHE A 116 -3.07 -11.22 10.40
CA PHE A 116 -3.45 -11.20 9.00
C PHE A 116 -2.89 -9.91 8.35
N ASP A 117 -1.65 -9.99 7.83
CA ASP A 117 -0.93 -8.86 7.23
C ASP A 117 -1.26 -8.76 5.74
N ILE A 118 -2.18 -7.88 5.39
CA ILE A 118 -2.69 -7.69 4.02
C ILE A 118 -2.60 -6.22 3.59
N HIS A 119 -2.74 -5.97 2.29
CA HIS A 119 -2.93 -4.61 1.80
C HIS A 119 -4.41 -4.18 1.92
N GLY A 120 -5.31 -4.99 1.38
CA GLY A 120 -6.74 -4.68 1.31
C GLY A 120 -7.23 -4.26 -0.08
N ALA A 121 -6.34 -4.22 -1.08
CA ALA A 121 -6.66 -3.78 -2.44
C ALA A 121 -6.18 -4.76 -3.53
N MET A 122 -6.06 -6.04 -3.19
CA MET A 122 -5.69 -7.07 -4.16
C MET A 122 -6.84 -7.36 -5.12
N SER A 123 -6.56 -7.35 -6.40
CA SER A 123 -7.49 -7.75 -7.46
C SER A 123 -7.06 -9.06 -8.10
N VAL A 124 -8.04 -9.93 -8.36
CA VAL A 124 -7.84 -11.23 -9.05
C VAL A 124 -9.02 -11.41 -10.01
N PRO A 125 -8.80 -11.76 -11.28
CA PRO A 125 -9.90 -11.99 -12.21
C PRO A 125 -10.87 -13.06 -11.72
N GLY A 126 -12.16 -12.71 -11.69
CA GLY A 126 -13.24 -13.58 -11.22
C GLY A 126 -13.50 -13.53 -9.71
N TYR A 127 -12.83 -12.62 -8.98
CA TYR A 127 -13.09 -12.35 -7.57
C TYR A 127 -13.42 -10.88 -7.36
N ASP A 128 -14.58 -10.60 -6.77
CA ASP A 128 -15.02 -9.24 -6.42
C ASP A 128 -14.38 -8.72 -5.13
N ASP A 129 -13.91 -9.64 -4.25
CA ASP A 129 -13.34 -9.35 -2.95
C ASP A 129 -12.36 -10.46 -2.54
N VAL A 130 -11.10 -10.24 -2.85
CA VAL A 130 -10.02 -11.24 -2.67
C VAL A 130 -9.70 -11.44 -1.19
N GLU A 131 -9.57 -10.37 -0.42
CA GLU A 131 -9.28 -10.45 1.01
C GLU A 131 -10.46 -11.05 1.79
N GLY A 132 -11.69 -10.74 1.36
CA GLY A 132 -12.89 -11.36 1.90
C GLY A 132 -13.01 -12.83 1.56
N ASP A 133 -12.59 -13.27 0.38
CA ASP A 133 -12.51 -14.69 0.00
C ASP A 133 -11.44 -15.41 0.84
N LEU A 134 -10.26 -14.80 0.98
CA LEU A 134 -9.16 -15.37 1.74
C LEU A 134 -9.51 -15.54 3.24
N ILE A 135 -10.07 -14.50 3.88
CA ILE A 135 -10.44 -14.63 5.29
C ILE A 135 -11.60 -15.62 5.50
N SER A 136 -12.51 -15.74 4.54
CA SER A 136 -13.56 -16.76 4.59
C SER A 136 -12.97 -18.16 4.54
N ALA A 137 -12.04 -18.42 3.60
CA ALA A 137 -11.34 -19.70 3.50
C ALA A 137 -10.50 -20.02 4.76
N ILE A 138 -9.86 -19.01 5.36
CA ILE A 138 -9.15 -19.17 6.63
C ILE A 138 -10.14 -19.59 7.75
N ARG A 139 -11.28 -18.91 7.86
CA ARG A 139 -12.32 -19.23 8.87
C ARG A 139 -12.91 -20.63 8.69
N ASP A 140 -13.04 -21.10 7.45
CA ASP A 140 -13.50 -22.48 7.18
C ASP A 140 -12.52 -23.53 7.73
N VAL A 141 -11.22 -23.21 7.79
CA VAL A 141 -10.19 -24.12 8.32
C VAL A 141 -10.07 -24.02 9.84
N VAL A 142 -9.98 -22.78 10.39
CA VAL A 142 -9.64 -22.58 11.81
C VAL A 142 -10.89 -22.45 12.70
N GLY A 143 -12.07 -22.27 12.11
CA GLY A 143 -13.32 -22.03 12.83
C GLY A 143 -13.43 -20.60 13.40
N PRO A 144 -14.45 -20.35 14.25
CA PRO A 144 -14.74 -19.04 14.78
C PRO A 144 -13.87 -18.64 16.00
N GLU A 145 -13.22 -19.59 16.68
CA GLU A 145 -12.56 -19.35 17.97
C GLU A 145 -11.31 -18.45 17.86
N PRO A 146 -10.32 -18.72 16.98
CA PRO A 146 -9.12 -17.89 16.92
C PRO A 146 -9.47 -16.42 16.64
N MET A 147 -8.78 -15.50 17.34
CA MET A 147 -8.95 -14.07 17.09
C MET A 147 -8.15 -13.66 15.87
N VAL A 148 -8.75 -12.95 14.92
CA VAL A 148 -8.07 -12.45 13.74
C VAL A 148 -7.86 -10.95 13.83
N GLY A 149 -6.58 -10.54 13.86
CA GLY A 149 -6.16 -9.15 13.79
C GLY A 149 -5.58 -8.86 12.40
N ALA A 150 -6.22 -7.96 11.65
CA ALA A 150 -5.74 -7.53 10.35
C ALA A 150 -4.91 -6.25 10.44
N SER A 151 -3.79 -6.21 9.72
CA SER A 151 -3.03 -5.00 9.42
C SER A 151 -3.20 -4.66 7.95
N MET A 152 -3.59 -3.41 7.65
CA MET A 152 -3.97 -2.98 6.30
C MET A 152 -3.36 -1.63 5.94
N ASP A 153 -3.26 -1.38 4.64
CA ASP A 153 -3.10 -0.04 4.11
C ASP A 153 -4.43 0.75 4.21
N LEU A 154 -4.34 2.07 4.35
CA LEU A 154 -5.53 2.93 4.34
C LEU A 154 -6.21 3.00 2.96
N HIS A 155 -5.52 2.62 1.89
CA HIS A 155 -6.09 2.44 0.55
C HIS A 155 -6.73 1.05 0.37
N GLY A 156 -6.84 0.24 1.42
CA GLY A 156 -7.60 -1.00 1.39
C GLY A 156 -9.10 -0.78 1.29
N ASN A 157 -9.81 -1.77 0.77
CA ASN A 157 -11.27 -1.80 0.71
C ASN A 157 -11.80 -2.76 1.77
N VAL A 158 -12.70 -2.31 2.62
CA VAL A 158 -13.27 -3.14 3.69
C VAL A 158 -14.69 -3.56 3.32
N SER A 159 -14.87 -4.82 2.95
CA SER A 159 -16.20 -5.38 2.71
C SER A 159 -16.88 -5.75 4.02
N GLU A 160 -18.13 -5.31 4.21
CA GLU A 160 -18.90 -5.56 5.44
C GLU A 160 -19.13 -7.05 5.70
N LYS A 161 -19.62 -7.78 4.67
CA LYS A 161 -20.09 -9.16 4.82
C LYS A 161 -18.98 -10.21 4.87
N LYS A 162 -17.76 -9.88 4.47
CA LYS A 162 -16.64 -10.82 4.41
C LYS A 162 -15.46 -10.34 5.25
N LEU A 163 -14.72 -9.32 4.81
CA LEU A 163 -13.50 -8.90 5.50
C LEU A 163 -13.79 -8.38 6.91
N PHE A 164 -14.72 -7.44 7.06
CA PHE A 164 -15.12 -6.93 8.36
C PHE A 164 -15.74 -8.03 9.24
N ALA A 165 -16.61 -8.88 8.68
CA ALA A 165 -17.20 -9.98 9.44
C ALA A 165 -16.16 -11.03 9.87
N GLY A 166 -15.19 -11.33 9.03
CA GLY A 166 -14.17 -12.37 9.26
C GLY A 166 -13.04 -11.97 10.20
N CYS A 167 -12.71 -10.67 10.31
CA CYS A 167 -11.69 -10.15 11.22
C CYS A 167 -12.28 -9.60 12.50
N ASP A 168 -11.58 -9.76 13.63
CA ASP A 168 -12.03 -9.28 14.94
C ASP A 168 -11.44 -7.90 15.29
N LEU A 169 -10.22 -7.63 14.79
CA LEU A 169 -9.47 -6.39 14.94
C LEU A 169 -9.02 -5.94 13.55
N LEU A 170 -9.27 -4.69 13.16
CA LEU A 170 -8.84 -4.13 11.88
C LEU A 170 -8.10 -2.83 12.12
N THR A 171 -6.82 -2.82 11.81
CA THR A 171 -5.93 -1.67 11.96
C THR A 171 -5.41 -1.25 10.59
N CYS A 172 -5.39 0.05 10.29
CA CYS A 172 -4.77 0.59 9.08
C CYS A 172 -3.78 1.71 9.38
N TYR A 173 -3.04 2.12 8.36
CA TYR A 173 -2.16 3.27 8.44
C TYR A 173 -2.96 4.54 8.74
N ARG A 174 -2.30 5.52 9.36
CA ARG A 174 -2.88 6.82 9.71
C ARG A 174 -2.24 7.97 8.92
N MET A 175 -1.32 7.65 8.01
CA MET A 175 -0.58 8.63 7.21
C MET A 175 -0.59 8.30 5.72
N ALA A 176 -0.71 9.34 4.91
CA ALA A 176 -0.44 9.34 3.49
C ALA A 176 0.44 10.58 3.18
N PRO A 177 1.72 10.43 2.82
CA PRO A 177 2.46 9.18 2.56
C PRO A 177 2.55 8.21 3.75
N HIS A 178 2.77 6.92 3.48
CA HIS A 178 2.69 5.80 4.43
C HIS A 178 3.93 5.67 5.35
N GLU A 179 4.32 6.76 6.00
CA GLU A 179 5.48 6.80 6.90
C GLU A 179 5.27 5.93 8.14
N ASP A 180 4.01 5.71 8.55
CA ASP A 180 3.62 4.91 9.71
C ASP A 180 3.30 3.43 9.41
N ALA A 181 3.65 2.92 8.23
CA ALA A 181 3.28 1.56 7.81
C ALA A 181 3.77 0.47 8.80
N TRP A 182 5.01 0.58 9.29
CA TRP A 182 5.55 -0.36 10.27
C TRP A 182 5.01 -0.13 11.68
N VAL A 183 4.79 1.12 12.07
CA VAL A 183 4.13 1.48 13.33
C VAL A 183 2.73 0.88 13.40
N SER A 184 1.97 0.99 12.33
CA SER A 184 0.62 0.45 12.24
C SER A 184 0.57 -1.08 12.27
N ARG A 185 1.53 -1.76 11.61
CA ARG A 185 1.68 -3.22 11.71
C ARG A 185 2.00 -3.67 13.12
N GLU A 186 2.93 -2.98 13.78
CA GLU A 186 3.28 -3.31 15.17
C GLU A 186 2.10 -3.04 16.11
N ARG A 187 1.37 -1.93 15.93
CA ARG A 187 0.13 -1.64 16.69
C ARG A 187 -0.89 -2.77 16.51
N ALA A 188 -1.13 -3.26 15.28
CA ALA A 188 -2.05 -4.36 15.03
C ALA A 188 -1.62 -5.66 15.74
N ALA A 189 -0.34 -6.02 15.65
CA ALA A 189 0.21 -7.21 16.29
C ALA A 189 0.14 -7.11 17.82
N ARG A 190 0.52 -5.97 18.40
CA ARG A 190 0.43 -5.71 19.84
C ARG A 190 -1.00 -5.77 20.33
N THR A 191 -1.91 -5.10 19.68
CA THR A 191 -3.34 -5.10 20.05
C THR A 191 -3.93 -6.51 20.06
N LEU A 192 -3.55 -7.35 19.06
CA LEU A 192 -3.97 -8.75 19.04
C LEU A 192 -3.42 -9.53 20.27
N CYS A 193 -2.13 -9.39 20.56
CA CYS A 193 -1.49 -10.06 21.70
C CYS A 193 -2.10 -9.62 23.03
N GLU A 194 -2.28 -8.32 23.24
CA GLU A 194 -2.85 -7.76 24.47
C GLU A 194 -4.31 -8.17 24.65
N ARG A 195 -5.08 -8.18 23.57
CA ARG A 195 -6.47 -8.62 23.60
C ARG A 195 -6.59 -10.10 23.97
N LEU A 196 -5.79 -10.97 23.36
CA LEU A 196 -5.75 -12.40 23.71
C LEU A 196 -5.36 -12.60 25.19
N ARG A 197 -4.34 -11.87 25.66
CA ARG A 197 -3.87 -11.95 27.05
C ARG A 197 -4.88 -11.46 28.05
N SER A 198 -5.69 -10.48 27.69
CA SER A 198 -6.71 -9.94 28.60
C SER A 198 -7.82 -10.93 28.95
N GLY A 199 -8.00 -11.98 28.15
CA GLY A 199 -9.10 -12.96 28.32
C GLY A 199 -10.50 -12.39 28.11
N LYS A 200 -10.64 -11.15 27.66
CA LYS A 200 -11.94 -10.49 27.45
C LYS A 200 -12.72 -10.98 26.22
N GLY A 201 -12.12 -11.89 25.44
CA GLY A 201 -12.72 -12.37 24.20
C GLY A 201 -12.70 -11.35 23.06
N LYS A 202 -13.53 -11.58 22.05
CA LYS A 202 -13.59 -10.73 20.85
C LYS A 202 -14.23 -9.38 21.21
N PRO A 203 -13.69 -8.26 20.69
CA PRO A 203 -14.26 -6.94 20.93
C PRO A 203 -15.55 -6.73 20.13
N ILE A 204 -16.33 -5.76 20.56
CA ILE A 204 -17.42 -5.19 19.77
C ILE A 204 -16.81 -4.41 18.61
N LYS A 205 -17.44 -4.46 17.44
CA LYS A 205 -17.01 -3.76 16.24
C LYS A 205 -18.14 -2.93 15.68
N ALA A 206 -17.78 -1.78 15.10
CA ALA A 206 -18.68 -0.97 14.29
C ALA A 206 -18.01 -0.56 12.99
N MET A 207 -18.79 -0.43 11.93
CA MET A 207 -18.34 0.03 10.61
C MET A 207 -19.39 0.97 10.01
N VAL A 208 -18.92 2.02 9.38
CA VAL A 208 -19.74 2.87 8.51
C VAL A 208 -19.04 2.91 7.15
N THR A 209 -19.74 2.44 6.13
CA THR A 209 -19.33 2.63 4.73
C THR A 209 -19.65 4.05 4.31
N VAL A 210 -18.64 4.78 3.83
CA VAL A 210 -18.80 6.14 3.33
C VAL A 210 -18.76 6.07 1.80
N PRO A 211 -19.84 6.41 1.08
CA PRO A 211 -19.91 6.24 -0.38
C PRO A 211 -19.09 7.32 -1.11
N ILE A 212 -17.78 7.26 -0.92
CA ILE A 212 -16.78 8.13 -1.52
C ILE A 212 -15.76 7.27 -2.24
N LEU A 213 -15.32 7.73 -3.40
CA LEU A 213 -14.21 7.17 -4.16
C LEU A 213 -13.24 8.31 -4.44
N LEU A 214 -12.06 8.25 -3.83
CA LEU A 214 -11.00 9.26 -3.96
C LEU A 214 -9.71 8.59 -4.43
N PRO A 215 -8.99 9.18 -5.40
CA PRO A 215 -7.64 8.76 -5.68
C PRO A 215 -6.72 9.10 -4.51
N GLY A 216 -5.75 8.24 -4.22
CA GLY A 216 -4.79 8.40 -3.12
C GLY A 216 -4.05 9.73 -3.16
N GLU A 217 -3.76 10.23 -4.36
CA GLU A 217 -3.07 11.49 -4.63
C GLU A 217 -3.81 12.74 -4.09
N LYS A 218 -5.11 12.62 -3.78
CA LYS A 218 -5.91 13.67 -3.15
C LYS A 218 -6.03 13.52 -1.63
N THR A 219 -5.46 12.50 -1.03
CA THR A 219 -5.72 12.14 0.37
C THR A 219 -4.51 12.30 1.27
N SER A 220 -3.57 13.17 0.88
CA SER A 220 -2.41 13.46 1.73
C SER A 220 -2.83 13.96 3.10
N THR A 221 -2.39 13.25 4.14
CA THR A 221 -2.66 13.63 5.54
C THR A 221 -1.87 14.85 6.01
N ARG A 222 -1.05 15.44 5.13
CA ARG A 222 -0.34 16.71 5.35
C ARG A 222 -1.16 17.93 4.94
N LEU A 223 -2.31 17.72 4.30
CA LEU A 223 -3.20 18.77 3.80
C LEU A 223 -4.62 18.58 4.34
N GLU A 224 -5.34 19.72 4.45
CA GLU A 224 -6.76 19.66 4.72
C GLU A 224 -7.54 19.19 3.47
N PRO A 225 -8.66 18.47 3.65
CA PRO A 225 -9.28 18.10 4.94
C PRO A 225 -8.76 16.79 5.53
N ALA A 226 -7.82 16.09 4.88
CA ALA A 226 -7.32 14.80 5.34
C ALA A 226 -6.57 14.93 6.69
N ALA A 227 -5.83 16.01 6.90
CA ALA A 227 -5.14 16.27 8.16
C ALA A 227 -6.12 16.27 9.35
N SER A 228 -7.22 17.02 9.24
CA SER A 228 -8.27 17.04 10.27
C SER A 228 -8.98 15.71 10.41
N LEU A 229 -9.30 15.03 9.29
CA LEU A 229 -9.97 13.72 9.31
C LEU A 229 -9.14 12.68 10.08
N TYR A 230 -7.88 12.54 9.75
CA TYR A 230 -6.99 11.59 10.42
C TYR A 230 -6.58 12.04 11.82
N GLY A 231 -6.61 13.35 12.10
CA GLY A 231 -6.43 13.90 13.45
C GLY A 231 -7.49 13.44 14.45
N MET A 232 -8.72 13.17 14.00
CA MET A 232 -9.78 12.61 14.85
C MET A 232 -9.51 11.17 15.31
N VAL A 233 -8.71 10.39 14.55
CA VAL A 233 -8.48 8.97 14.85
C VAL A 233 -7.85 8.76 16.22
N PRO A 234 -6.72 9.37 16.59
CA PRO A 234 -6.15 9.23 17.93
C PRO A 234 -7.06 9.79 19.03
N GLU A 235 -7.84 10.84 18.76
CA GLU A 235 -8.78 11.41 19.73
C GLU A 235 -9.88 10.41 20.09
N VAL A 236 -10.52 9.80 19.08
CA VAL A 236 -11.55 8.78 19.28
C VAL A 236 -10.96 7.51 19.91
N ALA A 237 -9.78 7.08 19.48
CA ALA A 237 -9.09 5.91 20.04
C ALA A 237 -8.72 6.09 21.54
N ALA A 238 -8.59 7.34 22.00
CA ALA A 238 -8.30 7.64 23.41
C ALA A 238 -9.54 7.55 24.33
N HIS A 239 -10.74 7.39 23.78
CA HIS A 239 -11.93 7.26 24.60
C HIS A 239 -11.94 5.91 25.35
N ASP A 240 -12.31 5.93 26.64
CA ASP A 240 -12.48 4.73 27.45
C ASP A 240 -13.42 3.74 26.77
N GLY A 241 -12.99 2.48 26.64
CA GLY A 241 -13.77 1.42 26.00
C GLY A 241 -13.61 1.34 24.48
N VAL A 242 -12.88 2.26 23.82
CA VAL A 242 -12.42 2.13 22.44
C VAL A 242 -11.01 1.55 22.47
N ILE A 243 -10.73 0.57 21.63
CA ILE A 243 -9.39 -0.02 21.50
C ILE A 243 -8.65 0.64 20.33
N ASP A 244 -9.28 0.71 19.16
CA ASP A 244 -8.73 1.41 17.98
C ASP A 244 -9.87 1.79 17.03
N VAL A 245 -9.58 2.77 16.17
CA VAL A 245 -10.43 3.18 15.05
C VAL A 245 -9.53 3.50 13.85
N GLY A 246 -10.01 3.19 12.65
CA GLY A 246 -9.30 3.46 11.40
C GLY A 246 -10.20 4.05 10.34
N VAL A 247 -9.58 4.80 9.43
CA VAL A 247 -10.21 5.39 8.24
C VAL A 247 -9.57 4.79 7.02
N TRP A 248 -10.36 4.07 6.22
CA TRP A 248 -9.97 3.57 4.91
C TRP A 248 -10.49 4.51 3.84
N ILE A 249 -9.60 5.02 3.01
CA ILE A 249 -9.97 5.82 1.82
C ILE A 249 -10.53 4.91 0.73
N GLY A 250 -10.08 3.65 0.69
CA GLY A 250 -10.35 2.73 -0.39
C GLY A 250 -9.37 2.91 -1.56
N PHE A 251 -9.46 2.04 -2.55
CA PHE A 251 -8.59 2.03 -3.73
C PHE A 251 -9.38 2.34 -4.99
N ALA A 252 -9.24 3.56 -5.51
CA ALA A 252 -9.99 4.06 -6.66
C ALA A 252 -9.57 3.44 -8.01
N TRP A 253 -8.38 2.85 -8.09
CA TRP A 253 -7.81 2.29 -9.31
C TRP A 253 -8.19 0.82 -9.55
N ALA A 254 -9.25 0.36 -8.89
CA ALA A 254 -9.84 -0.96 -9.13
C ALA A 254 -11.36 -0.83 -9.37
N ASP A 255 -11.85 -1.41 -10.47
CA ASP A 255 -13.29 -1.47 -10.76
C ASP A 255 -13.89 -2.70 -10.08
N GLN A 256 -14.10 -2.58 -8.77
CA GLN A 256 -14.67 -3.64 -7.93
C GLN A 256 -15.83 -3.11 -7.10
N PRO A 257 -16.88 -3.93 -6.85
CA PRO A 257 -18.07 -3.50 -6.07
C PRO A 257 -17.76 -3.04 -4.64
N ARG A 258 -16.64 -3.49 -4.06
CA ARG A 258 -16.21 -3.14 -2.69
C ARG A 258 -15.43 -1.82 -2.60
N CYS A 259 -15.09 -1.20 -3.73
CA CYS A 259 -14.30 0.04 -3.76
C CYS A 259 -15.10 1.20 -3.19
N THR A 260 -14.84 1.53 -1.94
CA THR A 260 -15.45 2.63 -1.20
C THR A 260 -14.64 2.95 0.03
N ALA A 261 -14.84 4.16 0.57
CA ALA A 261 -14.28 4.52 1.87
C ALA A 261 -15.04 3.85 3.02
N ALA A 262 -14.37 3.65 4.14
CA ALA A 262 -14.95 3.09 5.36
C ALA A 262 -14.31 3.66 6.61
N VAL A 263 -15.08 3.71 7.69
CA VAL A 263 -14.57 3.94 9.04
C VAL A 263 -14.91 2.70 9.86
N VAL A 264 -13.92 2.11 10.51
CA VAL A 264 -14.09 0.91 11.34
C VAL A 264 -13.49 1.18 12.71
N GLY A 265 -14.20 0.81 13.75
CA GLY A 265 -13.73 0.86 15.12
C GLY A 265 -14.07 -0.41 15.91
N PHE A 266 -13.30 -0.67 16.94
CA PHE A 266 -13.54 -1.80 17.84
C PHE A 266 -13.13 -1.48 19.29
N GLY A 267 -13.79 -2.14 20.23
CA GLY A 267 -13.58 -1.88 21.66
C GLY A 267 -14.47 -2.70 22.57
N ASP A 268 -14.55 -2.27 23.83
CA ASP A 268 -15.34 -2.92 24.89
C ASP A 268 -16.67 -2.20 25.17
N ASP A 269 -16.81 -0.92 24.77
CA ASP A 269 -18.03 -0.13 24.91
C ASP A 269 -18.71 0.09 23.56
N GLU A 270 -19.88 -0.52 23.36
CA GLU A 270 -20.62 -0.48 22.10
C GLU A 270 -21.00 0.94 21.70
N ASN A 271 -21.46 1.76 22.64
CA ASN A 271 -21.90 3.11 22.34
C ASN A 271 -20.70 3.98 21.95
N ARG A 272 -19.60 3.92 22.70
CA ARG A 272 -18.38 4.67 22.40
C ARG A 272 -17.79 4.32 21.05
N VAL A 273 -17.75 3.03 20.72
CA VAL A 273 -17.25 2.57 19.40
C VAL A 273 -18.15 3.07 18.28
N ARG A 274 -19.48 2.92 18.41
CA ARG A 274 -20.43 3.38 17.39
C ARG A 274 -20.45 4.89 17.22
N ASP A 275 -20.43 5.64 18.32
CA ASP A 275 -20.43 7.10 18.28
C ASP A 275 -19.16 7.62 17.61
N GLY A 276 -17.98 7.11 18.02
CA GLY A 276 -16.72 7.51 17.44
C GLY A 276 -16.59 7.20 15.94
N VAL A 277 -17.01 6.00 15.51
CA VAL A 277 -17.05 5.63 14.09
C VAL A 277 -18.02 6.54 13.31
N SER A 278 -19.18 6.84 13.88
CA SER A 278 -20.19 7.70 13.25
C SER A 278 -19.72 9.13 13.13
N GLU A 279 -19.08 9.68 14.17
CA GLU A 279 -18.52 11.02 14.18
C GLU A 279 -17.49 11.23 13.06
N ILE A 280 -16.51 10.34 12.97
CA ILE A 280 -15.49 10.38 11.91
C ILE A 280 -16.13 10.23 10.52
N ALA A 281 -17.07 9.30 10.35
CA ALA A 281 -17.75 9.07 9.07
C ALA A 281 -18.60 10.28 8.63
N GLN A 282 -19.26 10.95 9.57
CA GLN A 282 -20.02 12.17 9.29
C GLN A 282 -19.11 13.33 8.89
N PHE A 283 -17.97 13.51 9.59
CA PHE A 283 -16.98 14.49 9.19
C PHE A 283 -16.43 14.21 7.81
N PHE A 284 -16.04 12.97 7.53
CA PHE A 284 -15.54 12.55 6.21
C PHE A 284 -16.54 12.84 5.10
N TRP A 285 -17.81 12.49 5.32
CA TRP A 285 -18.87 12.82 4.36
C TRP A 285 -19.05 14.32 4.16
N LYS A 286 -19.01 15.11 5.24
CA LYS A 286 -19.14 16.57 5.19
C LYS A 286 -18.08 17.19 4.29
N VAL A 287 -16.80 16.79 4.44
CA VAL A 287 -15.67 17.37 3.72
C VAL A 287 -15.33 16.68 2.40
N ARG A 288 -16.12 15.71 1.95
CA ARG A 288 -15.85 14.84 0.81
C ARG A 288 -15.51 15.53 -0.52
N ARG A 289 -15.85 16.81 -0.69
CA ARG A 289 -15.58 17.59 -1.90
C ARG A 289 -14.40 18.56 -1.76
N GLU A 290 -13.77 18.56 -0.60
CA GLU A 290 -12.70 19.51 -0.26
C GLU A 290 -11.30 18.90 -0.47
N PHE A 291 -11.22 17.60 -0.75
CA PHE A 291 -9.96 16.91 -1.00
C PHE A 291 -9.30 17.40 -2.28
N VAL A 292 -8.02 17.78 -2.17
CA VAL A 292 -7.24 18.40 -3.24
C VAL A 292 -5.92 17.66 -3.47
N PHE A 293 -5.36 17.84 -4.66
CA PHE A 293 -3.99 17.38 -4.92
C PHE A 293 -2.97 18.23 -4.15
N VAL A 294 -1.82 17.65 -3.85
CA VAL A 294 -0.72 18.33 -3.12
C VAL A 294 -0.04 19.43 -3.94
N ALA A 295 -0.23 19.44 -5.24
CA ALA A 295 0.32 20.43 -6.18
C ALA A 295 -0.74 20.81 -7.22
N PRO A 296 -0.57 21.95 -7.92
CA PRO A 296 -1.42 22.29 -9.07
C PRO A 296 -1.40 21.17 -10.11
N THR A 297 -2.57 20.90 -10.71
CA THR A 297 -2.74 19.87 -11.74
C THR A 297 -3.21 20.50 -13.05
N ASP A 298 -2.67 20.02 -14.15
CA ASP A 298 -3.03 20.44 -15.51
C ASP A 298 -2.99 19.23 -16.45
N GLY A 299 -3.43 19.39 -17.70
CA GLY A 299 -3.08 18.49 -18.79
C GLY A 299 -1.58 18.51 -19.03
N ILE A 300 -1.04 17.46 -19.66
CA ILE A 300 0.42 17.36 -19.84
C ILE A 300 0.95 18.47 -20.74
N GLU A 301 0.23 18.85 -21.79
CA GLU A 301 0.58 19.93 -22.69
C GLU A 301 0.69 21.27 -21.94
N GLU A 302 -0.34 21.61 -21.17
CA GLU A 302 -0.38 22.85 -20.39
C GLU A 302 0.69 22.85 -19.29
N ALA A 303 0.98 21.71 -18.68
CA ALA A 303 2.02 21.60 -17.67
C ALA A 303 3.41 21.84 -18.25
N VAL A 304 3.70 21.30 -19.44
CA VAL A 304 4.97 21.50 -20.15
C VAL A 304 5.08 22.95 -20.67
N ASP A 305 4.02 23.50 -21.29
CA ASP A 305 3.97 24.90 -21.73
C ASP A 305 4.29 25.87 -20.58
N ARG A 306 3.67 25.63 -19.42
CA ARG A 306 3.91 26.41 -18.20
C ARG A 306 5.35 26.28 -17.71
N ALA A 307 5.93 25.07 -17.77
CA ALA A 307 7.31 24.84 -17.37
C ALA A 307 8.29 25.54 -18.32
N VAL A 308 8.07 25.49 -19.64
CA VAL A 308 8.88 26.15 -20.67
C VAL A 308 8.84 27.68 -20.48
N ALA A 309 7.65 28.25 -20.30
CA ALA A 309 7.46 29.69 -20.12
C ALA A 309 7.93 30.24 -18.75
N SER A 310 8.16 29.37 -17.76
CA SER A 310 8.50 29.82 -16.39
C SER A 310 9.94 30.33 -16.31
N SER A 311 10.14 31.41 -15.57
CA SER A 311 11.48 31.87 -15.16
C SER A 311 12.04 31.13 -13.93
N ARG A 312 11.21 30.38 -13.20
CA ARG A 312 11.64 29.58 -12.04
C ARG A 312 12.16 28.23 -12.50
N ARG A 313 13.31 27.80 -11.97
CA ARG A 313 13.98 26.54 -12.29
C ARG A 313 14.51 25.87 -11.01
N PRO A 314 14.56 24.54 -10.90
CA PRO A 314 13.94 23.59 -11.81
C PRO A 314 12.42 23.58 -11.70
N PHE A 315 11.73 23.12 -12.75
CA PHE A 315 10.30 22.83 -12.72
C PHE A 315 10.12 21.32 -12.66
N VAL A 316 9.30 20.80 -11.76
CA VAL A 316 9.05 19.36 -11.58
C VAL A 316 7.61 19.06 -11.96
N ILE A 317 7.42 18.14 -12.88
CA ILE A 317 6.12 17.63 -13.32
C ILE A 317 6.06 16.15 -12.95
N SER A 318 5.01 15.72 -12.25
CA SER A 318 4.76 14.33 -11.94
C SER A 318 3.55 13.83 -12.71
N ASP A 319 3.71 12.73 -13.44
CA ASP A 319 2.59 12.05 -14.09
C ASP A 319 1.82 11.22 -13.06
N SER A 320 0.51 11.47 -12.92
CA SER A 320 -0.36 10.68 -12.06
C SER A 320 -1.15 9.61 -12.83
N GLY A 321 -1.09 9.63 -14.15
CA GLY A 321 -1.81 8.67 -15.01
C GLY A 321 -1.09 7.34 -15.17
N ASP A 322 0.23 7.39 -15.46
CA ASP A 322 1.08 6.20 -15.53
C ASP A 322 1.95 6.10 -14.27
N ASN A 323 1.29 6.07 -13.10
CA ASN A 323 1.94 6.01 -11.80
C ASN A 323 2.18 4.54 -11.39
N PRO A 324 3.44 4.05 -11.39
CA PRO A 324 3.73 2.69 -10.94
C PRO A 324 3.40 2.46 -9.47
N GLY A 325 3.36 3.52 -8.64
CA GLY A 325 2.89 3.47 -7.25
C GLY A 325 1.39 3.22 -7.11
N ALA A 326 0.62 3.29 -8.21
CA ALA A 326 -0.79 2.91 -8.27
C ALA A 326 -1.06 1.77 -9.30
N GLY A 327 0.01 1.10 -9.77
CA GLY A 327 -0.04 -0.01 -10.70
C GLY A 327 0.04 0.38 -12.17
N GLY A 328 0.47 1.61 -12.50
CA GLY A 328 0.78 2.02 -13.88
C GLY A 328 1.93 1.19 -14.47
N ALA A 329 2.04 1.18 -15.80
CA ALA A 329 3.05 0.40 -16.52
C ALA A 329 4.44 1.03 -16.51
N ASP A 330 4.53 2.34 -16.24
CA ASP A 330 5.74 3.17 -16.31
C ASP A 330 6.41 3.13 -17.72
N ASP A 331 5.61 2.91 -18.76
CA ASP A 331 6.10 2.88 -20.13
C ASP A 331 5.31 3.74 -21.13
N VAL A 332 4.32 4.50 -20.63
CA VAL A 332 3.51 5.40 -21.47
C VAL A 332 4.30 6.62 -21.90
N THR A 333 4.32 6.89 -23.21
CA THR A 333 5.21 7.88 -23.83
C THR A 333 4.57 9.24 -24.07
N ILE A 334 3.36 9.50 -23.55
CA ILE A 334 2.62 10.76 -23.79
C ILE A 334 3.46 11.98 -23.39
N ALA A 335 3.97 12.02 -22.17
CA ALA A 335 4.73 13.13 -21.64
C ALA A 335 6.05 13.33 -22.42
N LEU A 336 6.75 12.25 -22.77
CA LEU A 336 7.93 12.31 -23.62
C LEU A 336 7.60 12.88 -25.00
N SER A 337 6.51 12.43 -25.61
CA SER A 337 6.08 12.93 -26.92
C SER A 337 5.81 14.43 -26.89
N VAL A 338 5.15 14.94 -25.85
CA VAL A 338 4.90 16.38 -25.65
C VAL A 338 6.23 17.14 -25.48
N LEU A 339 7.14 16.66 -24.64
CA LEU A 339 8.47 17.29 -24.46
C LEU A 339 9.22 17.45 -25.80
N LEU A 340 9.14 16.45 -26.67
CA LEU A 340 9.80 16.45 -27.99
C LEU A 340 9.14 17.39 -29.01
N THR A 341 7.96 17.93 -28.77
CA THR A 341 7.35 18.96 -29.64
C THR A 341 7.86 20.37 -29.36
N HIS A 342 8.52 20.59 -28.21
CA HIS A 342 9.00 21.90 -27.79
C HIS A 342 10.37 22.23 -28.40
N PRO A 343 10.49 23.24 -29.28
CA PRO A 343 11.75 23.58 -29.94
C PRO A 343 12.82 24.09 -28.95
N GLU A 344 12.42 24.69 -27.83
CA GLU A 344 13.31 25.13 -26.75
C GLU A 344 14.05 23.96 -26.09
N ILE A 345 13.39 22.79 -26.02
CA ILE A 345 13.95 21.56 -25.47
C ILE A 345 14.76 20.84 -26.52
N THR A 346 14.18 20.59 -27.71
CA THR A 346 14.85 19.86 -28.81
C THR A 346 16.01 20.67 -29.44
N GLY A 347 15.93 21.99 -29.40
CA GLY A 347 17.00 22.90 -29.82
C GLY A 347 18.09 23.12 -28.78
N GLY A 348 17.93 22.63 -27.56
CA GLY A 348 18.92 22.68 -26.49
C GLY A 348 18.99 24.00 -25.72
N GLU A 349 18.02 24.90 -25.89
CA GLU A 349 17.89 26.11 -25.05
C GLU A 349 17.49 25.78 -23.61
N LEU A 350 16.65 24.76 -23.45
CA LEU A 350 16.23 24.22 -22.15
C LEU A 350 16.65 22.74 -22.04
N SER A 351 17.04 22.35 -20.84
CA SER A 351 17.30 20.95 -20.52
C SER A 351 16.07 20.34 -19.84
N ALA A 352 15.67 19.14 -20.28
CA ALA A 352 14.66 18.33 -19.65
C ALA A 352 15.24 16.97 -19.22
N ILE A 353 14.82 16.49 -18.06
CA ILE A 353 15.07 15.11 -17.58
C ILE A 353 13.72 14.44 -17.54
N TYR A 354 13.56 13.35 -18.27
CA TYR A 354 12.39 12.50 -18.23
C TYR A 354 12.79 11.16 -17.60
N ALA A 355 12.16 10.81 -16.51
CA ALA A 355 12.43 9.59 -15.76
C ALA A 355 11.13 9.14 -15.03
N SER A 356 10.77 7.85 -15.07
CA SER A 356 11.47 6.79 -15.78
C SER A 356 10.63 6.31 -16.97
N ILE A 357 11.17 5.39 -17.76
CA ILE A 357 10.42 4.58 -18.72
C ILE A 357 10.88 3.14 -18.56
N TYR A 358 9.95 2.24 -18.26
CA TYR A 358 10.22 0.81 -18.19
C TYR A 358 10.41 0.23 -19.60
N ASP A 359 11.65 0.00 -20.02
CA ASP A 359 11.98 -0.63 -21.30
C ASP A 359 13.24 -1.49 -21.21
N PRO A 360 13.12 -2.76 -20.77
CA PRO A 360 14.28 -3.63 -20.63
C PRO A 360 14.97 -3.99 -21.96
N GLN A 361 14.30 -3.82 -23.11
CA GLN A 361 14.93 -4.06 -24.41
C GLN A 361 15.85 -2.91 -24.81
N VAL A 362 15.42 -1.67 -24.57
CA VAL A 362 16.24 -0.48 -24.78
C VAL A 362 17.45 -0.51 -23.84
N VAL A 363 17.27 -0.87 -22.57
CA VAL A 363 18.40 -1.02 -21.63
C VAL A 363 19.44 -2.01 -22.15
N LYS A 364 19.01 -3.20 -22.60
CA LYS A 364 19.95 -4.20 -23.18
C LYS A 364 20.70 -3.69 -24.42
N ARG A 365 20.04 -2.88 -25.28
CA ARG A 365 20.69 -2.28 -26.45
C ARG A 365 21.71 -1.23 -26.03
N ALA A 366 21.35 -0.37 -25.08
CA ALA A 366 22.24 0.66 -24.55
C ALA A 366 23.47 0.05 -23.85
N ASP A 367 23.27 -0.99 -23.03
CA ASP A 367 24.38 -1.73 -22.39
C ASP A 367 25.36 -2.32 -23.42
N LYS A 368 24.82 -2.90 -24.51
CA LYS A 368 25.63 -3.47 -25.57
C LYS A 368 26.42 -2.40 -26.33
N ALA A 369 25.86 -1.20 -26.51
CA ALA A 369 26.54 -0.07 -27.15
C ALA A 369 27.61 0.53 -26.26
N GLY A 370 27.47 0.40 -24.92
CA GLY A 370 28.35 0.96 -23.92
C GLY A 370 28.22 2.47 -23.75
N VAL A 371 28.83 3.00 -22.70
CA VAL A 371 28.82 4.43 -22.39
C VAL A 371 29.48 5.22 -23.53
N GLY A 372 28.82 6.26 -24.02
CA GLY A 372 29.19 7.05 -25.18
C GLY A 372 28.64 6.51 -26.50
N GLY A 373 28.16 5.28 -26.56
CA GLY A 373 27.58 4.64 -27.73
C GLY A 373 26.23 5.24 -28.12
N MET A 374 25.98 5.26 -29.45
CA MET A 374 24.69 5.68 -30.02
C MET A 374 23.80 4.46 -30.25
N VAL A 375 22.51 4.62 -30.00
CA VAL A 375 21.48 3.59 -30.24
C VAL A 375 20.27 4.20 -30.94
N GLU A 376 19.72 3.45 -31.90
CA GLU A 376 18.42 3.73 -32.49
C GLU A 376 17.40 2.83 -31.80
N VAL A 377 16.39 3.43 -31.18
CA VAL A 377 15.42 2.71 -30.33
C VAL A 377 14.01 3.22 -30.53
N ASP A 378 13.07 2.32 -30.38
CA ASP A 378 11.65 2.62 -30.17
C ASP A 378 11.39 2.46 -28.67
N LEU A 379 11.26 3.58 -27.94
CA LEU A 379 11.26 3.63 -26.49
C LEU A 379 9.84 3.65 -25.93
N GLY A 380 9.56 2.79 -24.95
CA GLY A 380 8.30 2.71 -24.19
C GLY A 380 7.11 2.20 -25.01
N GLY A 381 5.91 2.19 -24.43
CA GLY A 381 4.67 1.78 -25.09
C GLY A 381 4.61 0.31 -25.51
N HIS A 382 5.40 -0.56 -24.86
CA HIS A 382 5.45 -1.99 -25.16
C HIS A 382 4.59 -2.82 -24.20
N VAL A 383 4.40 -2.35 -22.99
CA VAL A 383 3.51 -2.92 -21.98
C VAL A 383 2.12 -2.32 -22.12
N ASP A 384 2.02 -0.99 -22.03
CA ASP A 384 0.79 -0.27 -22.37
C ASP A 384 0.81 0.12 -23.84
N THR A 385 0.22 -0.73 -24.67
CA THR A 385 0.18 -0.54 -26.12
C THR A 385 -0.88 0.44 -26.61
N ARG A 386 -1.58 1.12 -25.70
CA ARG A 386 -2.49 2.22 -26.04
C ARG A 386 -1.69 3.39 -26.59
N LYS A 387 -2.35 4.28 -27.33
CA LYS A 387 -1.66 5.41 -27.97
C LYS A 387 -1.03 6.36 -26.94
N PRO A 388 0.11 7.01 -27.28
CA PRO A 388 0.69 7.10 -28.63
C PRO A 388 1.55 5.89 -29.05
N GLY A 389 1.93 4.98 -28.16
CA GLY A 389 2.85 3.88 -28.44
C GLY A 389 4.32 4.30 -28.35
N PRO A 390 5.28 3.49 -28.86
CA PRO A 390 6.70 3.75 -28.77
C PRO A 390 7.13 5.05 -29.48
N VAL A 391 8.13 5.73 -28.91
CA VAL A 391 8.76 6.90 -29.51
C VAL A 391 10.10 6.51 -30.11
N HIS A 392 10.28 6.77 -31.41
CA HIS A 392 11.55 6.53 -32.09
C HIS A 392 12.60 7.59 -31.75
N LEU A 393 13.74 7.16 -31.24
CA LEU A 393 14.84 8.04 -30.80
C LEU A 393 16.20 7.54 -31.26
N SER A 394 17.05 8.51 -31.67
CA SER A 394 18.50 8.34 -31.73
C SER A 394 19.09 8.87 -30.43
N ALA A 395 19.60 8.01 -29.58
CA ALA A 395 20.02 8.35 -28.22
C ALA A 395 21.47 7.91 -27.95
N ARG A 396 22.16 8.69 -27.11
CA ARG A 396 23.51 8.35 -26.63
C ARG A 396 23.40 7.75 -25.22
N CYS A 397 23.98 6.57 -24.99
CA CYS A 397 24.16 6.02 -23.69
C CYS A 397 25.16 6.85 -22.87
N VAL A 398 24.70 7.57 -21.86
CA VAL A 398 25.58 8.42 -21.03
C VAL A 398 26.04 7.72 -19.74
N ALA A 399 25.29 6.73 -19.25
CA ALA A 399 25.64 5.92 -18.11
C ALA A 399 24.96 4.54 -18.20
N SER A 400 25.57 3.53 -17.61
CA SER A 400 24.96 2.23 -17.38
C SER A 400 25.10 1.93 -15.89
N LEU A 401 23.97 1.79 -15.20
CA LEU A 401 23.93 1.51 -13.78
C LEU A 401 23.24 0.16 -13.54
N THR A 402 24.00 -0.81 -13.04
CA THR A 402 23.42 -2.05 -12.53
C THR A 402 23.00 -1.82 -11.08
N ILE A 403 21.75 -1.43 -10.88
CA ILE A 403 21.18 -1.41 -9.54
C ILE A 403 20.90 -2.87 -9.17
N LEU A 404 21.67 -3.40 -8.24
CA LEU A 404 21.37 -4.69 -7.64
C LEU A 404 19.94 -4.60 -7.04
N ALA A 405 19.06 -5.49 -7.43
CA ALA A 405 17.65 -5.57 -7.01
C ALA A 405 17.46 -5.52 -5.47
N ALA A 406 18.52 -5.78 -4.70
CA ALA A 406 18.56 -5.62 -3.25
C ALA A 406 18.44 -4.15 -2.78
N CYS A 407 18.94 -3.17 -3.54
CA CYS A 407 18.92 -1.75 -3.13
C CYS A 407 17.52 -1.14 -3.28
N VAL A 408 16.81 -1.47 -4.36
CA VAL A 408 15.43 -0.99 -4.58
C VAL A 408 14.48 -1.61 -3.54
N ARG A 409 14.64 -2.89 -3.19
CA ARG A 409 13.88 -3.52 -2.11
C ARG A 409 14.10 -2.86 -0.76
N GLN A 410 15.32 -2.46 -0.45
CA GLN A 410 15.67 -1.86 0.83
C GLN A 410 15.11 -0.44 0.98
N CYS A 411 15.07 0.36 -0.09
CA CYS A 411 14.49 1.70 -0.07
C CYS A 411 12.97 1.70 0.11
N TRP A 412 12.25 0.75 -0.48
CA TRP A 412 10.79 0.64 -0.32
C TRP A 412 10.38 -0.05 1.00
N GLU A 413 11.17 -1.01 1.46
CA GLU A 413 10.92 -1.69 2.74
C GLU A 413 11.27 -0.79 3.94
N SER A 414 12.12 0.21 3.77
CA SER A 414 12.50 1.18 4.81
C SER A 414 11.67 2.47 4.81
N GLY A 415 10.72 2.65 3.88
CA GLY A 415 9.86 3.84 3.84
C GLY A 415 10.57 5.15 3.50
N GLY A 416 11.80 5.09 2.98
CA GLY A 416 12.61 6.27 2.75
C GLY A 416 12.95 6.49 1.28
N LEU A 417 12.22 7.36 0.60
CA LEU A 417 12.81 8.17 -0.46
C LEU A 417 13.53 9.32 0.22
N ALA A 418 14.86 9.26 0.25
CA ALA A 418 15.66 10.39 0.66
C ALA A 418 15.38 11.56 -0.30
N SER A 419 14.78 12.63 0.24
CA SER A 419 14.78 13.94 -0.40
C SER A 419 16.21 14.46 -0.41
N SER A 420 16.86 14.46 -1.52
CA SER A 420 18.04 15.30 -1.82
C SER A 420 17.74 16.18 -3.01
#